data_239af6753fc6e33f6b37f8b191caaa1d
#
_entry.id   239af6753fc6e33f6b37f8b191caaa1d
#
_cell.length_a   1.000
_cell.length_b   1.000
_cell.length_c   1.000
_cell.angle_alpha   90.00
_cell.angle_beta   90.00
_cell.angle_gamma   90.00
#
_symmetry.space_group_name_H-M   'P 1'
#
loop_
_entity.id
_entity.type
_entity.pdbx_description
1 polymer ?
#
loop_
_entity_poly.entity_id
_entity_poly.type
_entity_poly.pdbx_seq_one_letter_code
_entity_poly.pdbx_strand_id
1 'polypeptide(L)'
;MDRILEVAEAAGKKFSMELTSGWYLYSFFGGTGMDFGINDDGVTNHCNWNTTEGSIKGVDIAQALVNITSSPAFASEADGDFTAGVADGSVIAGISGVWNAVDVKEAWGSNYGAVKLPTYTCAGQQVQMSSFTGYKMMGVNYYSEHKEWACKLADWLTNEENQTIRFQQRSQGPSNINAAASDEISKDPAIAAVIDQGQYGNLQRVGNSYWDACTDFANTILNGNPEGKDWQEIMDTLVDKITASAVG
;
A
#
# COMPACT_ATOMS: atom_id res chain seq x y z
N MET A 1 5.10 13.77 1.92
CA MET A 1 4.62 13.75 0.52
C MET A 1 5.02 15.04 -0.19
N ASP A 2 4.62 16.19 0.30
CA ASP A 2 4.80 17.50 -0.37
C ASP A 2 6.24 17.77 -0.81
N ARG A 3 7.20 17.54 0.10
CA ARG A 3 8.63 17.74 -0.24
C ARG A 3 9.13 16.78 -1.31
N ILE A 4 8.60 15.57 -1.38
CA ILE A 4 8.99 14.60 -2.41
C ILE A 4 8.51 15.07 -3.79
N LEU A 5 7.25 15.55 -3.87
CA LEU A 5 6.70 16.09 -5.11
C LEU A 5 7.44 17.33 -5.57
N GLU A 6 7.76 18.29 -4.66
CA GLU A 6 8.57 19.46 -4.99
C GLU A 6 9.94 19.09 -5.59
N VAL A 7 10.64 18.11 -4.99
CA VAL A 7 11.95 17.67 -5.47
C VAL A 7 11.84 16.97 -6.82
N ALA A 8 10.82 16.13 -7.01
CA ALA A 8 10.59 15.46 -8.28
C ALA A 8 10.27 16.49 -9.38
N GLU A 9 9.39 17.46 -9.11
CA GLU A 9 9.05 18.54 -10.03
C GLU A 9 10.27 19.38 -10.41
N ALA A 10 11.05 19.81 -9.43
CA ALA A 10 12.27 20.58 -9.66
C ALA A 10 13.31 19.82 -10.50
N ALA A 11 13.31 18.51 -10.44
CA ALA A 11 14.15 17.64 -11.25
C ALA A 11 13.57 17.33 -12.64
N GLY A 12 12.35 17.78 -12.94
CA GLY A 12 11.61 17.40 -14.17
C GLY A 12 11.29 15.91 -14.23
N LYS A 13 11.09 15.28 -13.07
CA LYS A 13 10.88 13.85 -12.89
C LYS A 13 9.55 13.57 -12.19
N LYS A 14 9.23 12.28 -12.00
CA LYS A 14 7.99 11.84 -11.36
C LYS A 14 8.23 11.18 -10.01
N PHE A 15 7.22 11.33 -9.16
CA PHE A 15 6.89 10.44 -8.05
C PHE A 15 5.73 9.58 -8.50
N SER A 16 5.82 8.26 -8.34
CA SER A 16 4.80 7.32 -8.80
C SER A 16 4.24 6.48 -7.67
N MET A 17 2.92 6.24 -7.69
CA MET A 17 2.22 5.25 -6.89
C MET A 17 0.90 4.85 -7.57
N GLU A 18 0.48 3.61 -7.47
CA GLU A 18 -0.77 3.12 -8.04
C GLU A 18 -1.98 3.54 -7.15
N LEU A 19 -2.43 4.80 -7.29
CA LEU A 19 -3.50 5.33 -6.45
C LEU A 19 -4.84 4.59 -6.65
N THR A 20 -5.07 4.03 -7.85
CA THR A 20 -6.28 3.27 -8.16
C THR A 20 -6.37 1.92 -7.45
N SER A 21 -5.28 1.45 -6.89
CA SER A 21 -5.27 0.24 -6.07
C SER A 21 -5.68 0.57 -4.63
N GLY A 22 -6.72 -0.07 -4.13
CA GLY A 22 -7.15 0.05 -2.73
C GLY A 22 -6.06 -0.31 -1.72
N TRP A 23 -5.05 -1.10 -2.13
CA TRP A 23 -3.88 -1.40 -1.32
C TRP A 23 -3.08 -0.14 -0.98
N TYR A 24 -2.84 0.73 -1.95
CA TYR A 24 -2.11 1.98 -1.76
C TYR A 24 -3.01 3.12 -1.28
N LEU A 25 -4.26 3.20 -1.76
CA LEU A 25 -5.21 4.23 -1.33
C LEU A 25 -5.44 4.19 0.19
N TYR A 26 -5.49 3.00 0.79
CA TYR A 26 -5.62 2.81 2.24
C TYR A 26 -4.62 3.66 3.04
N SER A 27 -3.44 3.91 2.50
CA SER A 27 -2.37 4.61 3.20
C SER A 27 -2.74 6.03 3.62
N PHE A 28 -3.68 6.66 2.95
CA PHE A 28 -4.16 8.00 3.29
C PHE A 28 -5.23 8.00 4.38
N PHE A 29 -5.92 6.89 4.58
CA PHE A 29 -7.00 6.76 5.56
C PHE A 29 -6.54 6.12 6.87
N GLY A 30 -5.73 5.09 6.82
CA GLY A 30 -5.40 4.25 7.98
C GLY A 30 -4.65 4.96 9.12
N GLY A 31 -4.04 6.13 8.85
CA GLY A 31 -3.34 6.94 9.86
C GLY A 31 -4.18 8.07 10.47
N THR A 32 -5.44 8.22 10.07
CA THR A 32 -6.30 9.36 10.45
C THR A 32 -7.09 9.14 11.73
N GLY A 33 -7.15 7.92 12.21
CA GLY A 33 -8.01 7.51 13.35
C GLY A 33 -9.47 7.20 12.95
N MET A 34 -9.78 7.25 11.65
CA MET A 34 -11.09 6.80 11.15
C MET A 34 -11.20 5.28 11.25
N ASP A 35 -12.42 4.80 11.49
CA ASP A 35 -12.72 3.38 11.65
C ASP A 35 -12.90 2.70 10.30
N PHE A 36 -12.28 1.53 10.16
CA PHE A 36 -12.40 0.69 8.97
C PHE A 36 -11.98 -0.74 9.30
N GLY A 37 -12.75 -1.70 8.85
CA GLY A 37 -12.41 -3.11 9.00
C GLY A 37 -13.48 -4.04 8.48
N ILE A 38 -13.26 -5.34 8.70
CA ILE A 38 -14.24 -6.39 8.38
C ILE A 38 -15.14 -6.63 9.60
N ASN A 39 -16.43 -6.86 9.35
CA ASN A 39 -17.39 -7.21 10.38
C ASN A 39 -17.20 -8.65 10.87
N ASP A 40 -17.91 -9.02 11.95
CA ASP A 40 -17.85 -10.35 12.56
C ASP A 40 -18.32 -11.47 11.63
N ASP A 41 -19.09 -11.14 10.58
CA ASP A 41 -19.50 -12.08 9.53
C ASP A 41 -18.33 -12.52 8.62
N GLY A 42 -17.20 -11.84 8.71
CA GLY A 42 -16.01 -12.12 7.90
C GLY A 42 -16.14 -11.79 6.41
N VAL A 43 -17.19 -11.09 6.01
CA VAL A 43 -17.55 -10.82 4.60
C VAL A 43 -17.79 -9.34 4.33
N THR A 44 -18.56 -8.65 5.19
CA THR A 44 -18.92 -7.24 5.03
C THR A 44 -17.95 -6.34 5.76
N ASN A 45 -17.85 -5.08 5.31
CA ASN A 45 -16.99 -4.06 5.94
C ASN A 45 -17.81 -3.10 6.79
N HIS A 46 -17.17 -2.56 7.84
CA HIS A 46 -17.56 -1.29 8.46
C HIS A 46 -16.57 -0.21 8.03
N CYS A 47 -17.04 1.02 7.89
CA CYS A 47 -16.25 2.13 7.42
C CYS A 47 -16.92 3.46 7.80
N ASN A 48 -16.17 4.43 8.33
CA ASN A 48 -16.64 5.78 8.59
C ASN A 48 -15.81 6.85 7.87
N TRP A 49 -15.19 6.52 6.74
CA TRP A 49 -14.32 7.42 5.98
C TRP A 49 -15.04 8.66 5.44
N ASN A 50 -16.36 8.71 5.49
CA ASN A 50 -17.17 9.87 5.16
C ASN A 50 -17.51 10.76 6.37
N THR A 51 -16.87 10.54 7.52
CA THR A 51 -17.16 11.32 8.74
C THR A 51 -17.01 12.82 8.51
N THR A 52 -17.95 13.58 9.06
CA THR A 52 -17.92 15.05 9.12
C THR A 52 -17.43 15.58 10.46
N GLU A 53 -17.03 14.68 11.36
CA GLU A 53 -16.59 14.98 12.72
C GLU A 53 -15.08 14.70 12.88
N GLY A 54 -14.51 15.22 13.97
CA GLY A 54 -13.10 15.04 14.29
C GLY A 54 -12.19 16.12 13.71
N SER A 55 -10.88 15.96 13.93
CA SER A 55 -9.85 16.88 13.44
C SER A 55 -9.51 16.68 11.96
N ILE A 56 -9.84 15.53 11.41
CA ILE A 56 -9.74 15.18 10.00
C ILE A 56 -11.07 14.58 9.59
N LYS A 57 -11.67 15.12 8.56
CA LYS A 57 -12.93 14.67 7.99
C LYS A 57 -12.68 13.93 6.69
N GLY A 58 -13.65 13.16 6.22
CA GLY A 58 -13.52 12.46 4.95
C GLY A 58 -13.19 13.39 3.78
N VAL A 59 -13.85 14.52 3.70
CA VAL A 59 -13.61 15.54 2.67
C VAL A 59 -12.21 16.15 2.73
N ASP A 60 -11.58 16.22 3.89
CA ASP A 60 -10.21 16.74 4.03
C ASP A 60 -9.20 15.79 3.35
N ILE A 61 -9.44 14.47 3.43
CA ILE A 61 -8.61 13.47 2.76
C ILE A 61 -8.81 13.55 1.25
N ALA A 62 -10.05 13.67 0.77
CA ALA A 62 -10.35 13.85 -0.65
C ALA A 62 -9.63 15.10 -1.20
N GLN A 63 -9.68 16.23 -0.48
CA GLN A 63 -9.00 17.45 -0.87
C GLN A 63 -7.47 17.31 -0.84
N ALA A 64 -6.91 16.62 0.15
CA ALA A 64 -5.47 16.33 0.20
C ALA A 64 -5.02 15.46 -1.00
N LEU A 65 -5.82 14.46 -1.37
CA LEU A 65 -5.56 13.63 -2.56
C LEU A 65 -5.63 14.46 -3.84
N VAL A 66 -6.63 15.35 -4.00
CA VAL A 66 -6.70 16.28 -5.15
C VAL A 66 -5.46 17.15 -5.23
N ASN A 67 -5.00 17.69 -4.10
CA ASN A 67 -3.78 18.52 -4.07
C ASN A 67 -2.54 17.73 -4.49
N ILE A 68 -2.39 16.49 -4.01
CA ILE A 68 -1.28 15.61 -4.36
C ILE A 68 -1.32 15.24 -5.85
N THR A 69 -2.46 14.81 -6.35
CA THR A 69 -2.62 14.34 -7.73
C THR A 69 -2.58 15.46 -8.76
N SER A 70 -2.84 16.70 -8.34
CA SER A 70 -2.71 17.89 -9.20
C SER A 70 -1.27 18.31 -9.41
N SER A 71 -0.30 17.77 -8.66
CA SER A 71 1.11 18.03 -8.90
C SER A 71 1.54 17.48 -10.26
N PRO A 72 2.23 18.28 -11.09
CA PRO A 72 2.76 17.77 -12.36
C PRO A 72 3.82 16.67 -12.17
N ALA A 73 4.37 16.53 -10.96
CA ALA A 73 5.30 15.47 -10.63
C ALA A 73 4.62 14.17 -10.18
N PHE A 74 3.31 14.17 -9.92
CA PHE A 74 2.59 12.96 -9.54
C PHE A 74 2.27 12.09 -10.75
N ALA A 75 2.43 10.77 -10.61
CA ALA A 75 1.95 9.77 -11.57
C ALA A 75 1.24 8.64 -10.82
N SER A 76 0.07 8.22 -11.33
CA SER A 76 -0.61 7.02 -10.86
C SER A 76 -0.35 5.89 -11.85
N GLU A 77 0.56 5.00 -11.51
CA GLU A 77 1.08 3.96 -12.40
C GLU A 77 1.10 2.61 -11.67
N ALA A 78 0.76 1.55 -12.41
CA ALA A 78 0.89 0.18 -11.94
C ALA A 78 2.37 -0.22 -11.78
N ASP A 79 2.63 -1.31 -11.05
CA ASP A 79 4.00 -1.78 -10.73
C ASP A 79 4.91 -1.91 -11.97
N GLY A 80 4.38 -2.36 -13.11
CA GLY A 80 5.16 -2.51 -14.34
C GLY A 80 5.62 -1.17 -14.92
N ASP A 81 4.75 -0.18 -14.94
CA ASP A 81 5.06 1.17 -15.43
C ASP A 81 5.97 1.91 -14.45
N PHE A 82 5.76 1.71 -13.14
CA PHE A 82 6.66 2.20 -12.10
C PHE A 82 8.10 1.71 -12.30
N THR A 83 8.31 0.40 -12.46
CA THR A 83 9.65 -0.17 -12.65
C THR A 83 10.27 0.25 -13.98
N ALA A 84 9.48 0.40 -15.05
CA ALA A 84 9.94 0.96 -16.33
C ALA A 84 10.39 2.41 -16.18
N GLY A 85 9.61 3.26 -15.49
CA GLY A 85 9.96 4.65 -15.22
C GLY A 85 11.18 4.80 -14.31
N VAL A 86 11.39 3.86 -13.37
CA VAL A 86 12.62 3.79 -12.57
C VAL A 86 13.83 3.46 -13.46
N ALA A 87 13.70 2.50 -14.37
CA ALA A 87 14.77 2.04 -15.23
C ALA A 87 15.20 3.11 -16.28
N ASP A 88 14.24 3.87 -16.83
CA ASP A 88 14.53 4.95 -17.77
C ASP A 88 14.87 6.29 -17.11
N GLY A 89 14.72 6.35 -15.76
CA GLY A 89 15.04 7.53 -14.96
C GLY A 89 13.98 8.63 -15.03
N SER A 90 12.79 8.37 -15.51
CA SER A 90 11.65 9.33 -15.45
C SER A 90 11.03 9.39 -14.07
N VAL A 91 11.08 8.29 -13.30
CA VAL A 91 10.64 8.19 -11.90
C VAL A 91 11.85 8.20 -10.99
N ILE A 92 11.86 9.09 -9.98
CA ILE A 92 12.95 9.20 -8.98
C ILE A 92 12.52 8.90 -7.56
N ALA A 93 11.24 8.76 -7.32
CA ALA A 93 10.67 8.33 -6.04
C ALA A 93 9.31 7.68 -6.27
N GLY A 94 8.89 6.81 -5.37
CA GLY A 94 7.56 6.21 -5.46
C GLY A 94 7.16 5.43 -4.21
N ILE A 95 5.90 5.11 -4.14
CA ILE A 95 5.37 4.15 -3.17
C ILE A 95 5.08 2.85 -3.91
N SER A 96 5.76 1.79 -3.49
CA SER A 96 5.61 0.45 -4.00
C SER A 96 5.88 -0.58 -2.91
N GLY A 97 5.79 -1.85 -3.23
CA GLY A 97 6.10 -2.92 -2.30
C GLY A 97 7.55 -3.39 -2.40
N VAL A 98 7.98 -4.14 -1.39
CA VAL A 98 9.31 -4.75 -1.33
C VAL A 98 9.60 -5.68 -2.53
N TRP A 99 8.57 -6.15 -3.22
CA TRP A 99 8.70 -6.99 -4.43
C TRP A 99 9.38 -6.29 -5.62
N ASN A 100 9.37 -4.94 -5.66
CA ASN A 100 10.07 -4.15 -6.67
C ASN A 100 11.46 -3.68 -6.20
N ALA A 101 11.86 -3.99 -4.96
CA ALA A 101 13.13 -3.50 -4.40
C ALA A 101 14.35 -3.96 -5.18
N VAL A 102 14.33 -5.16 -5.75
CA VAL A 102 15.44 -5.69 -6.57
C VAL A 102 15.63 -4.85 -7.83
N ASP A 103 14.54 -4.63 -8.57
CA ASP A 103 14.58 -3.90 -9.84
C ASP A 103 14.99 -2.43 -9.63
N VAL A 104 14.47 -1.78 -8.57
CA VAL A 104 14.85 -0.40 -8.22
C VAL A 104 16.31 -0.31 -7.78
N LYS A 105 16.79 -1.27 -6.98
CA LYS A 105 18.19 -1.33 -6.55
C LYS A 105 19.14 -1.56 -7.72
N GLU A 106 18.74 -2.39 -8.68
CA GLU A 106 19.52 -2.60 -9.92
C GLU A 106 19.62 -1.31 -10.75
N ALA A 107 18.51 -0.61 -10.94
CA ALA A 107 18.45 0.62 -11.73
C ALA A 107 19.20 1.78 -11.09
N TRP A 108 19.10 1.97 -9.76
CA TRP A 108 19.66 3.14 -9.07
C TRP A 108 21.02 2.87 -8.42
N GLY A 109 21.44 1.64 -8.29
CA GLY A 109 22.74 1.27 -7.72
C GLY A 109 22.98 1.90 -6.34
N SER A 110 24.05 2.68 -6.20
CA SER A 110 24.39 3.36 -4.95
C SER A 110 23.44 4.49 -4.54
N ASN A 111 22.57 4.92 -5.44
CA ASN A 111 21.54 5.95 -5.15
C ASN A 111 20.24 5.34 -4.63
N TYR A 112 20.14 4.01 -4.58
CA TYR A 112 18.97 3.33 -4.02
C TYR A 112 18.81 3.64 -2.53
N GLY A 113 17.58 3.95 -2.13
CA GLY A 113 17.17 4.08 -0.75
C GLY A 113 15.73 3.64 -0.57
N ALA A 114 15.42 3.12 0.61
CA ALA A 114 14.06 2.79 1.00
C ALA A 114 13.82 3.26 2.44
N VAL A 115 12.65 3.80 2.68
CA VAL A 115 12.21 4.30 4.00
C VAL A 115 10.74 3.97 4.19
N LYS A 116 10.25 4.06 5.44
CA LYS A 116 8.82 3.98 5.71
C LYS A 116 8.04 5.03 4.90
N LEU A 117 6.74 4.82 4.74
CA LEU A 117 5.86 5.77 4.06
C LEU A 117 5.96 7.17 4.66
N PRO A 118 5.91 8.22 3.83
CA PRO A 118 6.02 9.60 4.29
C PRO A 118 4.78 10.04 5.07
N THR A 119 4.82 11.23 5.61
CA THR A 119 3.62 11.97 5.98
C THR A 119 3.07 12.72 4.76
N TYR A 120 1.79 13.09 4.82
CA TYR A 120 1.16 14.02 3.89
C TYR A 120 0.39 15.09 4.65
N THR A 121 0.19 16.24 4.01
CA THR A 121 -0.58 17.34 4.60
C THR A 121 -2.08 17.12 4.40
N CYS A 122 -2.82 17.07 5.50
CA CYS A 122 -4.28 16.95 5.52
C CYS A 122 -4.85 17.82 6.63
N ALA A 123 -5.88 18.61 6.34
CA ALA A 123 -6.50 19.53 7.31
C ALA A 123 -5.48 20.43 8.07
N GLY A 124 -4.42 20.87 7.40
CA GLY A 124 -3.37 21.72 7.98
C GLY A 124 -2.39 21.01 8.92
N GLN A 125 -2.42 19.68 9.01
CA GLN A 125 -1.52 18.88 9.83
C GLN A 125 -0.80 17.81 9.02
N GLN A 126 0.30 17.27 9.56
CA GLN A 126 1.03 16.16 8.96
C GLN A 126 0.46 14.84 9.46
N VAL A 127 -0.06 14.03 8.55
CA VAL A 127 -0.62 12.70 8.83
C VAL A 127 0.36 11.64 8.35
N GLN A 128 0.74 10.72 9.23
CA GLN A 128 1.57 9.58 8.84
C GLN A 128 0.77 8.61 7.99
N MET A 129 1.26 8.31 6.80
CA MET A 129 0.64 7.28 5.96
C MET A 129 0.74 5.91 6.62
N SER A 130 -0.36 5.19 6.60
CA SER A 130 -0.47 3.82 7.09
C SER A 130 -0.28 2.82 5.96
N SER A 131 -0.31 1.54 6.24
CA SER A 131 -0.27 0.49 5.22
C SER A 131 -1.08 -0.72 5.65
N PHE A 132 -1.55 -1.49 4.69
CA PHE A 132 -1.91 -2.86 4.98
C PHE A 132 -0.65 -3.68 5.25
N THR A 133 -0.77 -4.63 6.17
CA THR A 133 0.22 -5.66 6.44
C THR A 133 -0.38 -7.03 6.19
N GLY A 134 0.45 -8.02 5.92
CA GLY A 134 0.02 -9.38 5.74
C GLY A 134 1.19 -10.34 5.61
N TYR A 135 0.87 -11.62 5.59
CA TYR A 135 1.86 -12.69 5.43
C TYR A 135 1.47 -13.55 4.25
N LYS A 136 2.45 -13.93 3.43
CA LYS A 136 2.26 -15.00 2.44
C LYS A 136 2.36 -16.33 3.18
N MET A 137 1.29 -17.10 3.12
CA MET A 137 1.18 -18.37 3.84
C MET A 137 1.18 -19.54 2.87
N MET A 138 1.75 -20.67 3.30
CA MET A 138 1.64 -21.95 2.62
C MET A 138 0.55 -22.77 3.31
N GLY A 139 -0.56 -22.97 2.59
CA GLY A 139 -1.69 -23.77 3.08
C GLY A 139 -1.72 -25.16 2.46
N VAL A 140 -2.19 -26.14 3.22
CA VAL A 140 -2.45 -27.50 2.71
C VAL A 140 -3.93 -27.64 2.41
N ASN A 141 -4.25 -28.03 1.18
CA ASN A 141 -5.61 -28.24 0.76
C ASN A 141 -6.25 -29.37 1.58
N TYR A 142 -7.39 -29.08 2.19
CA TYR A 142 -8.14 -30.05 3.00
C TYR A 142 -8.50 -31.33 2.23
N TYR A 143 -8.75 -31.24 0.94
CA TYR A 143 -9.13 -32.38 0.06
C TYR A 143 -7.93 -33.12 -0.53
N SER A 144 -6.69 -32.74 -0.18
CA SER A 144 -5.50 -33.47 -0.64
C SER A 144 -5.52 -34.92 -0.14
N GLU A 145 -5.26 -35.88 -1.03
CA GLU A 145 -5.08 -37.29 -0.68
C GLU A 145 -3.70 -37.54 -0.06
N HIS A 146 -2.76 -36.59 -0.20
CA HIS A 146 -1.38 -36.68 0.28
C HIS A 146 -1.06 -35.61 1.34
N LYS A 147 -1.92 -35.42 2.33
CA LYS A 147 -1.82 -34.33 3.33
C LYS A 147 -0.48 -34.34 4.06
N GLU A 148 0.02 -35.52 4.43
CA GLU A 148 1.31 -35.64 5.12
C GLU A 148 2.47 -35.07 4.28
N TRP A 149 2.52 -35.42 2.98
CA TRP A 149 3.54 -34.90 2.07
C TRP A 149 3.34 -33.41 1.79
N ALA A 150 2.11 -32.95 1.68
CA ALA A 150 1.79 -31.54 1.49
C ALA A 150 2.21 -30.71 2.73
N CYS A 151 2.03 -31.22 3.95
CA CYS A 151 2.52 -30.58 5.17
C CYS A 151 4.06 -30.52 5.19
N LYS A 152 4.74 -31.60 4.84
CA LYS A 152 6.22 -31.61 4.74
C LYS A 152 6.73 -30.62 3.70
N LEU A 153 6.03 -30.48 2.56
CA LEU A 153 6.38 -29.50 1.54
C LEU A 153 6.15 -28.07 2.05
N ALA A 154 5.03 -27.80 2.72
CA ALA A 154 4.74 -26.48 3.28
C ALA A 154 5.80 -26.07 4.33
N ASP A 155 6.16 -27.00 5.22
CA ASP A 155 7.22 -26.80 6.22
C ASP A 155 8.58 -26.54 5.55
N TRP A 156 8.95 -27.35 4.56
CA TRP A 156 10.20 -27.16 3.80
C TRP A 156 10.23 -25.80 3.09
N LEU A 157 9.14 -25.39 2.43
CA LEU A 157 9.04 -24.10 1.74
C LEU A 157 9.16 -22.90 2.69
N THR A 158 8.81 -23.07 3.98
CA THR A 158 8.78 -22.00 4.97
C THR A 158 9.88 -22.11 6.04
N ASN A 159 10.80 -23.05 5.91
CA ASN A 159 11.94 -23.20 6.82
C ASN A 159 12.95 -22.04 6.68
N GLU A 160 13.87 -21.94 7.63
CA GLU A 160 14.90 -20.90 7.69
C GLU A 160 15.73 -20.79 6.42
N GLU A 161 16.23 -21.93 5.91
CA GLU A 161 17.08 -22.00 4.71
C GLU A 161 16.37 -21.44 3.48
N ASN A 162 15.15 -21.93 3.20
CA ASN A 162 14.40 -21.49 2.03
C ASN A 162 13.91 -20.03 2.14
N GLN A 163 13.64 -19.53 3.34
CA GLN A 163 13.33 -18.12 3.53
C GLN A 163 14.56 -17.24 3.31
N THR A 164 15.74 -17.67 3.74
CA THR A 164 17.01 -16.97 3.48
C THR A 164 17.33 -16.94 1.97
N ILE A 165 17.21 -18.06 1.27
CA ILE A 165 17.39 -18.12 -0.20
C ILE A 165 16.39 -17.20 -0.91
N ARG A 166 15.14 -17.16 -0.48
CA ARG A 166 14.11 -16.31 -1.07
C ARG A 166 14.42 -14.83 -0.85
N PHE A 167 14.95 -14.46 0.30
CA PHE A 167 15.44 -13.10 0.52
C PHE A 167 16.58 -12.77 -0.45
N GLN A 168 17.60 -13.62 -0.53
CA GLN A 168 18.76 -13.38 -1.39
C GLN A 168 18.42 -13.24 -2.87
N GLN A 169 17.39 -13.98 -3.32
CA GLN A 169 16.98 -13.96 -4.74
C GLN A 169 15.89 -12.93 -5.07
N ARG A 170 15.08 -12.53 -4.08
CA ARG A 170 13.87 -11.74 -4.30
C ARG A 170 13.67 -10.61 -3.31
N SER A 171 14.58 -10.35 -2.40
CA SER A 171 14.47 -9.38 -1.30
C SER A 171 13.17 -9.51 -0.49
N GLN A 172 12.58 -10.71 -0.45
CA GLN A 172 11.39 -10.95 0.36
C GLN A 172 11.79 -11.19 1.82
N GLY A 173 11.33 -10.31 2.71
CA GLY A 173 11.62 -10.41 4.14
C GLY A 173 11.12 -11.73 4.73
N PRO A 174 11.98 -12.46 5.48
CA PRO A 174 11.59 -13.70 6.13
C PRO A 174 10.72 -13.45 7.35
N SER A 175 9.79 -14.35 7.63
CA SER A 175 9.06 -14.44 8.90
C SER A 175 9.77 -15.31 9.94
N ASN A 176 10.75 -16.11 9.51
CA ASN A 176 11.59 -16.87 10.41
C ASN A 176 12.52 -15.92 11.19
N ILE A 177 12.48 -16.01 12.53
CA ILE A 177 13.21 -15.08 13.42
C ILE A 177 14.72 -15.15 13.29
N ASN A 178 15.28 -16.35 13.04
CA ASN A 178 16.72 -16.55 12.88
C ASN A 178 17.19 -15.95 11.54
N ALA A 179 16.47 -16.23 10.45
CA ALA A 179 16.77 -15.64 9.15
C ALA A 179 16.68 -14.11 9.21
N ALA A 180 15.60 -13.55 9.80
CA ALA A 180 15.40 -12.12 9.94
C ALA A 180 16.50 -11.41 10.75
N ALA A 181 17.07 -12.09 11.74
CA ALA A 181 18.14 -11.57 12.60
C ALA A 181 19.53 -11.58 11.94
N SER A 182 19.70 -12.21 10.77
CA SER A 182 20.99 -12.22 10.08
C SER A 182 21.41 -10.80 9.67
N ASP A 183 22.72 -10.54 9.70
CA ASP A 183 23.29 -9.22 9.33
C ASP A 183 22.92 -8.80 7.91
N GLU A 184 22.87 -9.74 7.00
CA GLU A 184 22.52 -9.50 5.59
C GLU A 184 21.09 -8.97 5.46
N ILE A 185 20.14 -9.56 6.15
CA ILE A 185 18.71 -9.25 6.05
C ILE A 185 18.36 -8.02 6.88
N SER A 186 18.83 -7.95 8.12
CA SER A 186 18.51 -6.86 9.05
C SER A 186 19.05 -5.49 8.61
N LYS A 187 20.08 -5.47 7.76
CA LYS A 187 20.69 -4.24 7.22
C LYS A 187 20.22 -3.88 5.82
N ASP A 188 19.36 -4.69 5.20
CA ASP A 188 18.79 -4.35 3.88
C ASP A 188 17.84 -3.15 4.01
N PRO A 189 18.00 -2.08 3.21
CA PRO A 189 17.19 -0.87 3.32
C PRO A 189 15.69 -1.13 3.13
N ALA A 190 15.28 -2.03 2.23
CA ALA A 190 13.88 -2.36 2.00
C ALA A 190 13.27 -3.07 3.20
N ILE A 191 14.00 -3.98 3.82
CA ILE A 191 13.55 -4.70 5.02
C ILE A 191 13.44 -3.75 6.21
N ALA A 192 14.45 -2.89 6.41
CA ALA A 192 14.41 -1.86 7.45
C ALA A 192 13.19 -0.94 7.28
N ALA A 193 12.91 -0.49 6.06
CA ALA A 193 11.74 0.32 5.75
C ALA A 193 10.41 -0.39 6.06
N VAL A 194 10.28 -1.69 5.75
CA VAL A 194 9.09 -2.50 6.08
C VAL A 194 8.92 -2.66 7.59
N ILE A 195 10.01 -2.89 8.31
CA ILE A 195 9.98 -2.99 9.79
C ILE A 195 9.53 -1.65 10.41
N ASP A 196 10.11 -0.54 9.95
CA ASP A 196 9.73 0.80 10.43
C ASP A 196 8.28 1.15 10.10
N GLN A 197 7.81 0.75 8.92
CA GLN A 197 6.42 0.93 8.51
C GLN A 197 5.44 0.06 9.32
N GLY A 198 5.89 -1.07 9.82
CA GLY A 198 5.07 -1.99 10.60
C GLY A 198 4.38 -1.36 11.81
N GLN A 199 4.95 -0.29 12.38
CA GLN A 199 4.34 0.48 13.47
C GLN A 199 3.04 1.19 13.07
N TYR A 200 2.87 1.43 11.76
CA TYR A 200 1.72 2.13 11.16
C TYR A 200 0.92 1.19 10.26
N GLY A 201 1.14 -0.10 10.39
CA GLY A 201 0.51 -1.13 9.58
C GLY A 201 -0.73 -1.71 10.25
N ASN A 202 -1.74 -2.01 9.46
CA ASN A 202 -2.93 -2.73 9.89
C ASN A 202 -3.08 -4.02 9.10
N LEU A 203 -3.48 -5.10 9.76
CA LEU A 203 -3.68 -6.38 9.07
C LEU A 203 -4.76 -6.23 8.01
N GLN A 204 -4.44 -6.61 6.77
CA GLN A 204 -5.41 -6.61 5.69
C GLN A 204 -6.51 -7.64 5.97
N ARG A 205 -7.66 -7.13 6.38
CA ARG A 205 -8.89 -7.88 6.56
C ARG A 205 -10.04 -7.05 6.01
N VAL A 206 -10.37 -7.28 4.75
CA VAL A 206 -11.38 -6.51 4.01
C VAL A 206 -12.28 -7.42 3.21
N GLY A 207 -13.56 -7.11 3.17
CA GLY A 207 -14.52 -7.74 2.27
C GLY A 207 -14.32 -7.28 0.82
N ASN A 208 -14.84 -8.05 -0.14
CA ASN A 208 -14.59 -7.82 -1.57
C ASN A 208 -15.10 -6.47 -2.10
N SER A 209 -16.17 -5.90 -1.51
CA SER A 209 -16.73 -4.60 -1.89
C SER A 209 -15.76 -3.43 -1.74
N TYR A 210 -14.69 -3.60 -0.98
CA TYR A 210 -13.66 -2.58 -0.75
C TYR A 210 -12.90 -2.18 -2.02
N TRP A 211 -12.48 -3.16 -2.83
CA TRP A 211 -11.50 -2.93 -3.88
C TRP A 211 -12.02 -2.06 -5.01
N ASP A 212 -13.17 -2.41 -5.58
CA ASP A 212 -13.78 -1.65 -6.68
C ASP A 212 -14.23 -0.26 -6.21
N ALA A 213 -14.74 -0.15 -4.98
CA ALA A 213 -15.11 1.13 -4.40
C ALA A 213 -13.92 2.09 -4.31
N CYS A 214 -12.75 1.60 -3.89
CA CYS A 214 -11.51 2.37 -3.83
C CYS A 214 -11.02 2.76 -5.23
N THR A 215 -11.09 1.86 -6.20
CA THR A 215 -10.72 2.14 -7.59
C THR A 215 -11.59 3.24 -8.19
N ASP A 216 -12.90 3.18 -8.00
CA ASP A 216 -13.84 4.19 -8.50
C ASP A 216 -13.59 5.57 -7.88
N PHE A 217 -13.35 5.60 -6.56
CA PHE A 217 -13.03 6.83 -5.84
C PHE A 217 -11.71 7.43 -6.34
N ALA A 218 -10.66 6.63 -6.44
CA ALA A 218 -9.36 7.10 -6.92
C ALA A 218 -9.43 7.63 -8.36
N ASN A 219 -10.21 6.98 -9.24
CA ASN A 219 -10.46 7.48 -10.59
C ASN A 219 -11.18 8.84 -10.57
N THR A 220 -12.13 9.04 -9.67
CA THR A 220 -12.80 10.34 -9.51
C THR A 220 -11.81 11.44 -9.11
N ILE A 221 -10.90 11.15 -8.18
CA ILE A 221 -9.82 12.06 -7.77
C ILE A 221 -8.89 12.37 -8.95
N LEU A 222 -8.36 11.36 -9.62
CA LEU A 222 -7.40 11.49 -10.72
C LEU A 222 -7.95 12.26 -11.91
N ASN A 223 -9.25 12.12 -12.18
CA ASN A 223 -9.96 12.84 -13.26
C ASN A 223 -10.46 14.23 -12.84
N GLY A 224 -10.14 14.70 -11.62
CA GLY A 224 -10.49 16.02 -11.15
C GLY A 224 -11.98 16.23 -10.90
N ASN A 225 -12.70 15.17 -10.49
CA ASN A 225 -14.15 15.22 -10.26
C ASN A 225 -14.94 15.76 -11.47
N PRO A 226 -14.93 15.08 -12.61
CA PRO A 226 -15.45 15.61 -13.87
C PRO A 226 -16.95 15.91 -13.85
N GLU A 227 -17.69 15.29 -12.92
CA GLU A 227 -19.15 15.54 -12.75
C GLU A 227 -19.44 16.73 -11.82
N GLY A 228 -18.41 17.29 -11.18
CA GLY A 228 -18.58 18.43 -10.27
C GLY A 228 -19.42 18.12 -9.03
N LYS A 229 -19.44 16.87 -8.59
CA LYS A 229 -20.18 16.44 -7.40
C LYS A 229 -19.61 17.07 -6.13
N ASP A 230 -20.45 17.23 -5.12
CA ASP A 230 -20.00 17.59 -3.78
C ASP A 230 -19.05 16.52 -3.21
N TRP A 231 -17.98 16.95 -2.54
CA TRP A 231 -17.00 16.02 -2.01
C TRP A 231 -17.54 15.12 -0.89
N GLN A 232 -18.51 15.62 -0.12
CA GLN A 232 -19.18 14.77 0.89
C GLN A 232 -20.01 13.68 0.21
N GLU A 233 -20.74 14.01 -0.88
CA GLU A 233 -21.48 13.03 -1.67
C GLU A 233 -20.56 11.94 -2.25
N ILE A 234 -19.36 12.32 -2.70
CA ILE A 234 -18.36 11.36 -3.19
C ILE A 234 -17.88 10.46 -2.05
N MET A 235 -17.61 11.02 -0.86
CA MET A 235 -17.21 10.24 0.32
C MET A 235 -18.33 9.32 0.81
N ASP A 236 -19.58 9.79 0.80
CA ASP A 236 -20.75 8.97 1.15
C ASP A 236 -20.89 7.79 0.17
N THR A 237 -20.73 8.06 -1.13
CA THR A 237 -20.75 7.01 -2.16
C THR A 237 -19.63 5.98 -1.97
N LEU A 238 -18.43 6.42 -1.60
CA LEU A 238 -17.31 5.52 -1.30
C LEU A 238 -17.65 4.59 -0.14
N VAL A 239 -18.14 5.15 0.98
CA VAL A 239 -18.49 4.37 2.18
C VAL A 239 -19.67 3.44 1.92
N ASP A 240 -20.69 3.90 1.22
CA ASP A 240 -21.86 3.07 0.84
C ASP A 240 -21.42 1.85 0.02
N LYS A 241 -20.53 2.05 -0.95
CA LYS A 241 -19.98 0.94 -1.76
C LYS A 241 -19.10 0.00 -0.93
N ILE A 242 -18.23 0.52 -0.07
CA ILE A 242 -17.36 -0.29 0.80
C ILE A 242 -18.19 -1.16 1.74
N THR A 243 -19.27 -0.59 2.31
CA THR A 243 -20.11 -1.27 3.32
C THR A 243 -21.26 -2.06 2.71
N ALA A 244 -21.43 -2.01 1.39
CA ALA A 244 -22.46 -2.77 0.70
C ALA A 244 -22.33 -4.26 1.02
N SER A 245 -23.45 -4.89 1.36
CA SER A 245 -23.49 -6.34 1.54
C SER A 245 -23.27 -7.02 0.18
N ALA A 246 -22.33 -7.96 0.14
CA ALA A 246 -22.11 -8.80 -1.03
C ALA A 246 -23.27 -9.79 -1.23
N VAL A 247 -24.50 -9.28 -1.35
CA VAL A 247 -25.67 -10.08 -1.72
C VAL A 247 -25.90 -9.83 -3.19
N GLY A 248 -25.29 -10.66 -3.99
CA GLY A 248 -25.63 -10.89 -5.37
C GLY A 248 -26.23 -12.27 -5.48
#